data_224d86378eda2ac780857ce33693f796
#
_entry.id   224d86378eda2ac780857ce33693f796
#
_cell.length_a   1.000
_cell.length_b   1.000
_cell.length_c   1.000
_cell.angle_alpha   90.00
_cell.angle_beta   90.00
_cell.angle_gamma   90.00
#
_symmetry.space_group_name_H-M   'P 1'
#
loop_
_entity.id
_entity.type
_entity.pdbx_description
1 polymer ?
#
loop_
_entity_poly.entity_id
_entity_poly.type
_entity_poly.pdbx_seq_one_letter_code
_entity_poly.pdbx_strand_id
1 'polypeptide(L)'
;MIPKEVKGRDINWHTPFGPVIMETQISDELHNILLTRADQLRNGTHPNPNINTETNDYRTRLAGCLSEEYSYRGAFTEEEDAFVEAELTFLAAHYTLAAHKASKVKENAVRDANQIIMQKPLWVNYMKSGEWNPSHSHTGKISCVTYLRVPKEIDEENQRGEHTKESNTPSAGRIEWSFGNVGMPYSSGGYIRTPVEKSIFFFPAALSHMVYPFKADTERVSMSVNFDDRIDLEQALKQDGERGKKEKL
;
A
#
# COMPACT_ATOMS: atom_id res chain seq x y z
N MET A 1 -10.37 -2.19 24.04
CA MET A 1 -9.20 -1.30 23.82
C MET A 1 -8.56 -1.75 22.50
N ILE A 2 -8.26 -0.85 21.59
CA ILE A 2 -7.53 -1.19 20.34
C ILE A 2 -6.09 -1.50 20.75
N PRO A 3 -5.47 -2.60 20.27
CA PRO A 3 -4.10 -2.92 20.65
C PRO A 3 -3.15 -1.83 20.21
N LYS A 4 -2.22 -1.46 21.07
CA LYS A 4 -1.14 -0.50 20.78
C LYS A 4 0.12 -1.17 20.28
N GLU A 5 0.20 -2.50 20.44
CA GLU A 5 1.36 -3.30 20.09
C GLU A 5 0.92 -4.68 19.53
N VAL A 6 1.60 -5.16 18.50
CA VAL A 6 1.42 -6.51 17.94
C VAL A 6 2.77 -7.12 17.63
N LYS A 7 3.07 -8.29 18.23
CA LYS A 7 4.36 -8.99 18.09
C LYS A 7 5.57 -8.09 18.34
N GLY A 8 5.53 -7.25 19.42
CA GLY A 8 6.60 -6.33 19.77
C GLY A 8 6.73 -5.10 18.85
N ARG A 9 5.74 -4.85 17.99
CA ARG A 9 5.70 -3.67 17.11
C ARG A 9 4.69 -2.68 17.63
N ASP A 10 5.08 -1.42 17.72
CA ASP A 10 4.16 -0.33 18.01
C ASP A 10 3.18 -0.11 16.84
N ILE A 11 1.92 0.11 17.18
CA ILE A 11 0.87 0.40 16.20
C ILE A 11 0.27 1.77 16.48
N ASN A 12 0.34 2.65 15.49
CA ASN A 12 -0.31 3.94 15.52
C ASN A 12 -1.62 3.88 14.71
N TRP A 13 -2.72 4.28 15.37
CA TRP A 13 -4.05 4.33 14.80
C TRP A 13 -4.45 5.77 14.51
N HIS A 14 -4.77 6.06 13.27
CA HIS A 14 -5.16 7.39 12.84
C HIS A 14 -6.60 7.37 12.31
N THR A 15 -7.46 8.21 12.88
CA THR A 15 -8.86 8.38 12.46
C THR A 15 -9.14 9.87 12.22
N PRO A 16 -8.45 10.48 11.26
CA PRO A 16 -8.49 11.93 11.09
C PRO A 16 -9.86 12.46 10.68
N PHE A 17 -10.70 11.64 10.04
CA PHE A 17 -12.01 12.05 9.54
C PHE A 17 -13.04 10.93 9.36
N GLY A 18 -12.81 9.75 9.89
CA GLY A 18 -13.76 8.62 9.83
C GLY A 18 -13.11 7.30 9.45
N PRO A 19 -12.54 7.10 8.24
CA PRO A 19 -11.77 5.93 7.93
C PRO A 19 -10.57 5.75 8.86
N VAL A 20 -10.32 4.51 9.26
CA VAL A 20 -9.16 4.17 10.10
C VAL A 20 -7.94 3.99 9.20
N ILE A 21 -6.81 4.57 9.59
CA ILE A 21 -5.52 4.29 9.00
C ILE A 21 -4.65 3.69 10.11
N MET A 22 -4.05 2.53 9.84
CA MET A 22 -3.08 1.89 10.71
C MET A 22 -1.68 2.16 10.20
N GLU A 23 -0.79 2.59 11.06
CA GLU A 23 0.63 2.75 10.80
C GLU A 23 1.42 1.83 11.74
N THR A 24 2.34 1.04 11.19
CA THR A 24 3.29 0.20 11.94
C THR A 24 4.55 0.00 11.12
N GLN A 25 5.42 -0.92 11.54
CA GLN A 25 6.62 -1.30 10.79
C GLN A 25 6.55 -2.77 10.36
N ILE A 26 7.12 -3.09 9.21
CA ILE A 26 7.37 -4.46 8.78
C ILE A 26 8.61 -5.02 9.49
N SER A 27 8.76 -6.35 9.52
CA SER A 27 9.98 -6.98 10.05
C SER A 27 11.18 -6.70 9.14
N ASP A 28 12.39 -6.80 9.71
CA ASP A 28 13.63 -6.72 8.94
C ASP A 28 13.69 -7.83 7.88
N GLU A 29 13.17 -9.01 8.20
CA GLU A 29 13.12 -10.14 7.29
C GLU A 29 12.20 -9.84 6.09
N LEU A 30 10.97 -9.37 6.33
CA LEU A 30 10.05 -8.98 5.25
C LEU A 30 10.65 -7.87 4.39
N HIS A 31 11.22 -6.85 5.01
CA HIS A 31 11.88 -5.75 4.30
C HIS A 31 12.99 -6.26 3.38
N ASN A 32 13.88 -7.13 3.89
CA ASN A 32 15.00 -7.67 3.13
C ASN A 32 14.55 -8.54 1.96
N ILE A 33 13.53 -9.40 2.16
CA ILE A 33 12.95 -10.21 1.08
C ILE A 33 12.40 -9.30 -0.02
N LEU A 34 11.53 -8.36 0.33
CA LEU A 34 10.87 -7.49 -0.64
C LEU A 34 11.89 -6.66 -1.43
N LEU A 35 12.83 -6.01 -0.76
CA LEU A 35 13.83 -5.17 -1.42
C LEU A 35 14.79 -5.99 -2.30
N THR A 36 15.27 -7.13 -1.81
CA THR A 36 16.17 -8.01 -2.56
C THR A 36 15.49 -8.51 -3.84
N ARG A 37 14.26 -8.98 -3.77
CA ARG A 37 13.55 -9.51 -4.94
C ARG A 37 13.19 -8.42 -5.94
N ALA A 38 12.83 -7.23 -5.47
CA ALA A 38 12.62 -6.06 -6.32
C ALA A 38 13.90 -5.66 -7.08
N ASP A 39 15.01 -5.54 -6.37
CA ASP A 39 16.30 -5.15 -6.98
C ASP A 39 16.82 -6.24 -7.94
N GLN A 40 16.66 -7.53 -7.63
CA GLN A 40 17.00 -8.63 -8.53
C GLN A 40 16.18 -8.62 -9.82
N LEU A 41 14.88 -8.39 -9.72
CA LEU A 41 13.98 -8.26 -10.86
C LEU A 41 14.42 -7.09 -11.75
N ARG A 42 14.60 -5.92 -11.15
CA ARG A 42 14.97 -4.70 -11.87
C ARG A 42 16.33 -4.79 -12.55
N ASN A 43 17.32 -5.39 -11.89
CA ASN A 43 18.69 -5.49 -12.39
C ASN A 43 18.93 -6.71 -13.30
N GLY A 44 17.92 -7.54 -13.56
CA GLY A 44 18.04 -8.77 -14.36
C GLY A 44 18.94 -9.83 -13.71
N THR A 45 19.05 -9.82 -12.38
CA THR A 45 19.89 -10.75 -11.61
C THR A 45 19.06 -11.81 -10.87
N HIS A 46 17.76 -11.89 -11.17
CA HIS A 46 16.88 -12.90 -10.58
C HIS A 46 17.29 -14.31 -11.05
N PRO A 47 17.33 -15.33 -10.15
CA PRO A 47 17.75 -16.69 -10.52
C PRO A 47 16.91 -17.31 -11.65
N ASN A 48 15.62 -16.97 -11.73
CA ASN A 48 14.76 -17.34 -12.85
C ASN A 48 14.81 -16.23 -13.93
N PRO A 49 15.36 -16.47 -15.12
CA PRO A 49 15.50 -15.46 -16.17
C PRO A 49 14.17 -14.96 -16.75
N ASN A 50 13.06 -15.69 -16.50
CA ASN A 50 11.73 -15.26 -16.91
C ASN A 50 11.15 -14.19 -15.98
N ILE A 51 11.81 -13.88 -14.86
CA ILE A 51 11.45 -12.81 -13.93
C ILE A 51 12.36 -11.62 -14.23
N ASN A 52 11.83 -10.63 -14.90
CA ASN A 52 12.58 -9.46 -15.37
C ASN A 52 11.64 -8.26 -15.59
N THR A 53 12.20 -7.11 -15.93
CA THR A 53 11.44 -5.85 -16.10
C THR A 53 10.38 -5.91 -17.20
N GLU A 54 10.56 -6.71 -18.23
CA GLU A 54 9.60 -6.85 -19.33
C GLU A 54 8.40 -7.70 -18.92
N THR A 55 8.65 -8.89 -18.35
CA THR A 55 7.59 -9.84 -17.96
C THR A 55 6.81 -9.38 -16.74
N ASN A 56 7.44 -8.59 -15.88
CA ASN A 56 6.87 -8.10 -14.63
C ASN A 56 6.42 -6.63 -14.71
N ASP A 57 6.49 -5.97 -15.87
CA ASP A 57 5.99 -4.60 -16.04
C ASP A 57 4.53 -4.49 -15.62
N TYR A 58 4.25 -3.58 -14.70
CA TYR A 58 2.91 -3.42 -14.11
C TYR A 58 2.32 -2.03 -14.33
N ARG A 59 3.04 -1.12 -14.98
CA ARG A 59 2.65 0.29 -15.21
C ARG A 59 1.26 0.46 -15.81
N THR A 60 0.88 -0.39 -16.76
CA THR A 60 -0.44 -0.30 -17.43
C THR A 60 -1.61 -0.71 -16.53
N ARG A 61 -1.35 -1.22 -15.33
CA ARG A 61 -2.34 -1.66 -14.34
C ARG A 61 -2.52 -0.68 -13.19
N LEU A 62 -1.65 0.32 -13.09
CA LEU A 62 -1.59 1.24 -11.96
C LEU A 62 -1.88 2.68 -12.41
N ALA A 63 -2.23 3.52 -11.43
CA ALA A 63 -2.55 4.94 -11.67
C ALA A 63 -1.30 5.83 -11.65
N GLY A 64 -0.13 5.29 -11.29
CA GLY A 64 1.11 6.04 -11.14
C GLY A 64 1.58 6.70 -12.43
N CYS A 65 2.14 7.90 -12.31
CA CYS A 65 2.91 8.56 -13.37
C CYS A 65 4.39 8.26 -13.11
N LEU A 66 4.74 6.96 -13.10
CA LEU A 66 6.07 6.44 -12.81
C LEU A 66 6.65 5.73 -14.03
N SER A 67 7.96 5.84 -14.20
CA SER A 67 8.69 5.16 -15.27
C SER A 67 8.94 3.68 -14.98
N GLU A 68 8.91 3.28 -13.71
CA GLU A 68 9.22 1.92 -13.28
C GLU A 68 8.26 1.44 -12.17
N GLU A 69 7.39 0.50 -12.54
CA GLU A 69 6.48 -0.22 -11.63
C GLU A 69 6.45 -1.70 -12.04
N TYR A 70 6.74 -2.60 -11.11
CA TYR A 70 6.86 -4.03 -11.40
C TYR A 70 6.03 -4.88 -10.45
N SER A 71 5.45 -5.96 -10.96
CA SER A 71 4.80 -6.99 -10.14
C SER A 71 5.81 -7.98 -9.59
N TYR A 72 5.59 -8.45 -8.36
CA TYR A 72 6.37 -9.55 -7.77
C TYR A 72 5.93 -10.95 -8.25
N ARG A 73 5.18 -11.03 -9.35
CA ARG A 73 4.69 -12.33 -9.85
C ARG A 73 5.86 -13.29 -10.10
N GLY A 74 5.88 -14.40 -9.36
CA GLY A 74 6.91 -15.43 -9.48
C GLY A 74 8.28 -15.07 -8.91
N ALA A 75 8.43 -13.88 -8.30
CA ALA A 75 9.72 -13.40 -7.81
C ALA A 75 10.17 -14.03 -6.48
N PHE A 76 9.26 -14.62 -5.73
CA PHE A 76 9.55 -15.26 -4.44
C PHE A 76 9.76 -16.76 -4.60
N THR A 77 10.57 -17.35 -3.71
CA THR A 77 10.53 -18.79 -3.46
C THR A 77 9.21 -19.16 -2.76
N GLU A 78 8.86 -20.43 -2.71
CA GLU A 78 7.65 -20.88 -2.00
C GLU A 78 7.67 -20.50 -0.51
N GLU A 79 8.83 -20.58 0.13
CA GLU A 79 9.02 -20.24 1.54
C GLU A 79 8.87 -18.71 1.76
N GLU A 80 9.49 -17.92 0.90
CA GLU A 80 9.36 -16.45 0.95
C GLU A 80 7.92 -16.00 0.67
N ASP A 81 7.25 -16.58 -0.32
CA ASP A 81 5.87 -16.25 -0.65
C ASP A 81 4.92 -16.56 0.52
N ALA A 82 5.10 -17.71 1.17
CA ALA A 82 4.35 -18.08 2.35
C ALA A 82 4.62 -17.13 3.54
N PHE A 83 5.88 -16.73 3.75
CA PHE A 83 6.26 -15.79 4.80
C PHE A 83 5.67 -14.38 4.55
N VAL A 84 5.83 -13.85 3.35
CA VAL A 84 5.28 -12.55 2.93
C VAL A 84 3.76 -12.50 3.11
N GLU A 85 3.07 -13.54 2.63
CA GLU A 85 1.62 -13.67 2.76
C GLU A 85 1.19 -13.75 4.23
N ALA A 86 1.87 -14.56 5.03
CA ALA A 86 1.54 -14.73 6.44
C ALA A 86 1.70 -13.44 7.24
N GLU A 87 2.82 -12.70 7.06
CA GLU A 87 3.07 -11.47 7.79
C GLU A 87 2.09 -10.35 7.38
N LEU A 88 1.89 -10.14 6.08
CA LEU A 88 1.02 -9.08 5.57
C LEU A 88 -0.45 -9.36 5.89
N THR A 89 -0.92 -10.61 5.74
CA THR A 89 -2.30 -11.00 6.08
C THR A 89 -2.54 -10.89 7.58
N PHE A 90 -1.56 -11.25 8.43
CA PHE A 90 -1.66 -11.06 9.86
C PHE A 90 -1.88 -9.58 10.25
N LEU A 91 -1.13 -8.66 9.64
CA LEU A 91 -1.30 -7.22 9.88
C LEU A 91 -2.65 -6.71 9.35
N ALA A 92 -3.09 -7.17 8.17
CA ALA A 92 -4.39 -6.82 7.61
C ALA A 92 -5.56 -7.33 8.47
N ALA A 93 -5.45 -8.53 9.06
CA ALA A 93 -6.43 -9.04 10.00
C ALA A 93 -6.54 -8.17 11.27
N HIS A 94 -5.40 -7.72 11.82
CA HIS A 94 -5.39 -6.80 12.95
C HIS A 94 -6.01 -5.44 12.61
N TYR A 95 -5.71 -4.91 11.41
CA TYR A 95 -6.36 -3.72 10.89
C TYR A 95 -7.88 -3.90 10.83
N THR A 96 -8.37 -5.04 10.31
CA THR A 96 -9.81 -5.34 10.21
C THR A 96 -10.49 -5.32 11.57
N LEU A 97 -9.91 -5.99 12.57
CA LEU A 97 -10.44 -5.99 13.95
C LEU A 97 -10.54 -4.58 14.53
N ALA A 98 -9.55 -3.75 14.30
CA ALA A 98 -9.53 -2.39 14.81
C ALA A 98 -10.49 -1.47 14.06
N ALA A 99 -10.59 -1.61 12.73
CA ALA A 99 -11.53 -0.85 11.91
C ALA A 99 -12.99 -1.13 12.31
N HIS A 100 -13.36 -2.39 12.53
CA HIS A 100 -14.67 -2.76 13.07
C HIS A 100 -14.93 -2.12 14.44
N LYS A 101 -13.94 -2.11 15.32
CA LYS A 101 -14.07 -1.50 16.63
C LYS A 101 -14.24 0.02 16.57
N ALA A 102 -13.48 0.69 15.68
CA ALA A 102 -13.56 2.14 15.50
C ALA A 102 -14.90 2.57 14.88
N SER A 103 -15.42 1.80 13.91
CA SER A 103 -16.70 2.07 13.25
C SER A 103 -17.92 1.70 14.11
N LYS A 104 -17.70 1.14 15.31
CA LYS A 104 -18.75 0.61 16.21
C LYS A 104 -19.59 -0.53 15.59
N VAL A 105 -19.19 -1.06 14.47
CA VAL A 105 -19.75 -2.29 13.88
C VAL A 105 -19.14 -3.47 14.62
N LYS A 106 -19.94 -4.09 15.51
CA LYS A 106 -19.46 -5.18 16.38
C LYS A 106 -19.65 -6.56 15.78
N GLU A 107 -20.55 -6.68 14.82
CA GLU A 107 -20.93 -7.96 14.25
C GLU A 107 -19.84 -8.47 13.30
N ASN A 108 -19.44 -9.72 13.50
CA ASN A 108 -18.55 -10.48 12.61
C ASN A 108 -17.06 -10.04 12.52
N ALA A 109 -16.58 -9.09 13.33
CA ALA A 109 -15.20 -8.60 13.25
C ALA A 109 -14.14 -9.71 13.24
N VAL A 110 -14.28 -10.72 14.10
CA VAL A 110 -13.32 -11.86 14.16
C VAL A 110 -13.47 -12.76 12.93
N ARG A 111 -14.70 -13.00 12.47
CA ARG A 111 -14.94 -13.77 11.24
C ARG A 111 -14.30 -13.06 10.06
N ASP A 112 -14.54 -11.77 9.89
CA ASP A 112 -14.05 -10.99 8.75
C ASP A 112 -12.52 -10.92 8.77
N ALA A 113 -11.90 -10.73 9.94
CA ALA A 113 -10.45 -10.78 10.08
C ALA A 113 -9.84 -12.13 9.68
N ASN A 114 -10.51 -13.25 9.99
CA ASN A 114 -10.05 -14.59 9.62
C ASN A 114 -10.28 -14.94 8.13
N GLN A 115 -11.03 -14.12 7.41
CA GLN A 115 -11.32 -14.31 5.99
C GLN A 115 -10.51 -13.43 5.07
N ILE A 116 -9.71 -12.51 5.62
CA ILE A 116 -8.84 -11.64 4.84
C ILE A 116 -7.83 -12.48 4.06
N ILE A 117 -7.77 -12.21 2.77
CA ILE A 117 -6.80 -12.82 1.85
C ILE A 117 -6.05 -11.73 1.10
N MET A 118 -4.77 -11.96 0.90
CA MET A 118 -3.92 -11.09 0.10
C MET A 118 -4.20 -11.29 -1.39
N GLN A 119 -4.45 -10.22 -2.13
CA GLN A 119 -4.59 -10.25 -3.58
C GLN A 119 -3.20 -10.26 -4.24
N LYS A 120 -2.96 -11.19 -5.12
CA LYS A 120 -1.71 -11.28 -5.88
C LYS A 120 -1.91 -10.75 -7.31
N PRO A 121 -0.90 -10.14 -7.91
CA PRO A 121 0.45 -9.91 -7.37
C PRO A 121 0.55 -8.67 -6.49
N LEU A 122 1.55 -8.66 -5.61
CA LEU A 122 2.10 -7.43 -5.01
C LEU A 122 2.83 -6.65 -6.11
N TRP A 123 3.03 -5.35 -5.92
CA TRP A 123 3.83 -4.55 -6.86
C TRP A 123 4.78 -3.60 -6.14
N VAL A 124 5.88 -3.29 -6.81
CA VAL A 124 6.90 -2.34 -6.35
C VAL A 124 6.94 -1.13 -7.28
N ASN A 125 7.06 0.05 -6.67
CA ASN A 125 7.14 1.34 -7.33
C ASN A 125 8.53 1.94 -7.08
N TYR A 126 9.26 2.25 -8.16
CA TYR A 126 10.50 3.02 -8.13
C TYR A 126 10.19 4.44 -8.57
N MET A 127 9.98 5.32 -7.61
CA MET A 127 9.57 6.70 -7.85
C MET A 127 10.80 7.62 -7.89
N LYS A 128 11.01 8.29 -9.01
CA LYS A 128 12.12 9.23 -9.26
C LYS A 128 11.66 10.68 -9.10
N SER A 129 12.63 11.60 -9.21
CA SER A 129 12.39 13.04 -9.22
C SER A 129 11.31 13.44 -10.22
N GLY A 130 10.33 14.22 -9.79
CA GLY A 130 9.22 14.71 -10.60
C GLY A 130 8.09 13.71 -10.85
N GLU A 131 8.26 12.43 -10.53
CA GLU A 131 7.22 11.42 -10.65
C GLU A 131 6.25 11.49 -9.47
N TRP A 132 5.01 10.99 -9.66
CA TRP A 132 3.94 11.10 -8.68
C TRP A 132 2.84 10.08 -8.92
N ASN A 133 1.99 9.84 -7.91
CA ASN A 133 0.76 9.09 -8.08
C ASN A 133 -0.42 10.07 -7.94
N PRO A 134 -1.26 10.22 -8.99
CA PRO A 134 -2.47 11.04 -8.91
C PRO A 134 -3.45 10.49 -7.89
N SER A 135 -4.45 11.28 -7.53
CA SER A 135 -5.51 10.85 -6.63
C SER A 135 -6.26 9.65 -7.24
N HIS A 136 -6.27 8.54 -6.52
CA HIS A 136 -6.87 7.28 -6.94
C HIS A 136 -7.34 6.46 -5.74
N SER A 137 -8.02 5.37 -6.00
CA SER A 137 -8.40 4.34 -5.04
C SER A 137 -8.17 2.96 -5.64
N HIS A 138 -8.27 1.92 -4.83
CA HIS A 138 -8.08 0.53 -5.26
C HIS A 138 -9.36 -0.28 -5.14
N THR A 139 -9.38 -1.42 -5.82
CA THR A 139 -10.35 -2.49 -5.61
C THR A 139 -9.98 -3.31 -4.37
N GLY A 140 -10.95 -4.09 -3.86
CA GLY A 140 -10.80 -4.84 -2.61
C GLY A 140 -11.26 -4.04 -1.40
N LYS A 141 -11.02 -4.58 -0.21
CA LYS A 141 -11.45 -3.99 1.07
C LYS A 141 -10.37 -3.16 1.74
N ILE A 142 -9.13 -3.62 1.67
CA ILE A 142 -7.98 -3.00 2.33
C ILE A 142 -6.86 -2.83 1.30
N SER A 143 -6.17 -1.72 1.37
CA SER A 143 -4.91 -1.49 0.67
C SER A 143 -3.81 -1.25 1.68
N CYS A 144 -2.59 -1.63 1.34
CA CYS A 144 -1.42 -1.22 2.11
C CYS A 144 -0.29 -0.71 1.21
N VAL A 145 0.53 0.14 1.79
CA VAL A 145 1.79 0.59 1.22
C VAL A 145 2.89 0.52 2.28
N THR A 146 4.04 -0.06 1.92
CA THR A 146 5.25 -0.03 2.74
C THR A 146 6.40 0.60 1.97
N TYR A 147 7.30 1.24 2.70
CA TYR A 147 8.46 1.92 2.13
C TYR A 147 9.72 1.08 2.31
N LEU A 148 10.32 0.67 1.20
CA LEU A 148 11.50 -0.19 1.17
C LEU A 148 12.81 0.60 1.12
N ARG A 149 12.78 1.81 0.54
CA ARG A 149 13.91 2.74 0.51
C ARG A 149 13.38 4.17 0.51
N VAL A 150 13.82 4.96 1.49
CA VAL A 150 13.45 6.37 1.60
C VAL A 150 14.72 7.20 1.76
N PRO A 151 15.23 7.79 0.67
CA PRO A 151 16.39 8.67 0.73
C PRO A 151 16.15 9.89 1.62
N LYS A 152 17.13 10.23 2.43
CA LYS A 152 17.07 11.40 3.33
C LYS A 152 16.90 12.74 2.59
N GLU A 153 17.33 12.80 1.34
CA GLU A 153 17.23 13.97 0.47
C GLU A 153 15.78 14.43 0.30
N ILE A 154 14.79 13.51 0.34
CA ILE A 154 13.36 13.83 0.28
C ILE A 154 12.91 14.56 1.55
N ASP A 155 13.37 14.12 2.72
CA ASP A 155 13.06 14.80 3.98
C ASP A 155 13.81 16.14 4.10
N GLU A 156 15.07 16.17 3.67
CA GLU A 156 15.85 17.42 3.57
C GLU A 156 15.18 18.46 2.67
N GLU A 157 14.58 18.03 1.54
CA GLU A 157 13.80 18.89 0.66
C GLU A 157 12.60 19.51 1.41
N ASN A 158 11.89 18.74 2.19
CA ASN A 158 10.78 19.22 3.03
C ASN A 158 11.25 20.21 4.13
N GLN A 159 12.45 20.02 4.67
CA GLN A 159 13.01 20.86 5.74
C GLN A 159 13.64 22.16 5.22
N ARG A 160 14.32 22.12 4.07
CA ARG A 160 15.01 23.28 3.49
C ARG A 160 14.07 24.37 2.98
N GLY A 161 12.79 24.05 2.82
CA GLY A 161 11.79 25.03 2.40
C GLY A 161 12.00 25.57 0.98
N GLU A 162 12.75 24.87 0.12
CA GLU A 162 12.92 25.27 -1.29
C GLU A 162 11.58 25.27 -2.03
N HIS A 163 10.66 24.40 -1.60
CA HIS A 163 9.27 24.41 -2.04
C HIS A 163 8.36 25.26 -1.16
N THR A 164 8.73 25.51 0.09
CA THR A 164 7.92 26.25 1.04
C THR A 164 8.00 27.76 0.83
N LYS A 165 8.95 28.27 0.06
CA LYS A 165 8.94 29.69 -0.36
C LYS A 165 7.73 30.02 -1.22
N GLU A 166 7.18 29.01 -1.89
CA GLU A 166 6.00 29.09 -2.77
C GLU A 166 4.78 28.32 -2.24
N SER A 167 4.95 27.51 -1.20
CA SER A 167 3.90 26.72 -0.56
C SER A 167 4.03 26.73 0.95
N ASN A 168 2.91 26.85 1.64
CA ASN A 168 2.83 26.74 3.10
C ASN A 168 2.74 25.29 3.59
N THR A 169 2.78 24.31 2.68
CA THR A 169 2.65 22.88 3.01
C THR A 169 3.75 22.08 2.30
N PRO A 170 4.89 21.81 2.98
CA PRO A 170 5.91 20.93 2.43
C PRO A 170 5.34 19.51 2.28
N SER A 171 5.41 18.97 1.06
CA SER A 171 4.75 17.68 0.73
C SER A 171 5.61 16.76 -0.14
N ALA A 172 6.88 17.09 -0.39
CA ALA A 172 7.77 16.29 -1.22
C ALA A 172 7.77 14.81 -0.82
N GLY A 173 7.42 13.92 -1.75
CA GLY A 173 7.38 12.47 -1.58
C GLY A 173 6.36 11.94 -0.58
N ARG A 174 5.49 12.80 -0.01
CA ARG A 174 4.49 12.42 1.00
C ARG A 174 3.28 11.75 0.38
N ILE A 175 2.63 10.89 1.16
CA ILE A 175 1.32 10.33 0.84
C ILE A 175 0.24 11.17 1.52
N GLU A 176 -0.85 11.42 0.81
CA GLU A 176 -2.04 12.06 1.34
C GLU A 176 -3.26 11.19 1.12
N TRP A 177 -4.06 11.00 2.16
CA TRP A 177 -5.40 10.45 2.08
C TRP A 177 -6.42 11.56 2.20
N SER A 178 -7.48 11.51 1.40
CA SER A 178 -8.57 12.47 1.43
C SER A 178 -9.93 11.79 1.59
N PHE A 179 -10.82 12.40 2.39
CA PHE A 179 -12.14 11.88 2.68
C PHE A 179 -13.16 13.00 2.85
N GLY A 180 -14.31 12.85 2.19
CA GLY A 180 -15.43 13.79 2.28
C GLY A 180 -15.27 15.06 1.41
N ASN A 181 -16.26 15.94 1.48
CA ASN A 181 -16.21 17.24 0.80
C ASN A 181 -15.44 18.22 1.68
N VAL A 182 -14.42 18.82 1.10
CA VAL A 182 -13.62 19.86 1.70
C VAL A 182 -14.46 21.16 1.72
N GLY A 183 -14.68 21.71 2.86
CA GLY A 183 -15.41 22.99 2.97
C GLY A 183 -16.08 23.23 4.33
N MET A 184 -15.94 22.29 5.27
CA MET A 184 -16.40 22.53 6.63
C MET A 184 -15.37 23.37 7.40
N PRO A 185 -15.79 24.45 8.06
CA PRO A 185 -14.91 25.19 8.97
C PRO A 185 -14.28 24.24 10.00
N TYR A 186 -13.00 24.45 10.30
CA TYR A 186 -12.26 23.68 11.31
C TYR A 186 -12.05 22.20 11.00
N SER A 187 -12.19 21.76 9.73
CA SER A 187 -11.88 20.41 9.28
C SER A 187 -10.74 20.38 8.26
N SER A 188 -9.94 19.32 8.30
CA SER A 188 -8.96 19.03 7.25
C SER A 188 -9.56 17.98 6.32
N GLY A 189 -9.61 18.25 5.03
CA GLY A 189 -10.04 17.28 4.01
C GLY A 189 -8.97 16.27 3.64
N GLY A 190 -7.73 16.48 4.07
CA GLY A 190 -6.58 15.61 3.78
C GLY A 190 -5.79 15.24 5.04
N TYR A 191 -5.20 14.04 5.00
CA TYR A 191 -4.28 13.53 6.03
C TYR A 191 -2.98 13.13 5.37
N ILE A 192 -1.90 13.87 5.67
CA ILE A 192 -0.60 13.73 5.01
C ILE A 192 0.39 13.05 5.96
N ARG A 193 1.17 12.10 5.42
CA ARG A 193 2.23 11.42 6.15
C ARG A 193 3.54 11.42 5.37
N THR A 194 4.63 11.63 6.07
CA THR A 194 5.99 11.50 5.53
C THR A 194 6.35 10.01 5.46
N PRO A 195 6.88 9.53 4.33
CA PRO A 195 7.36 8.15 4.26
C PRO A 195 8.55 7.95 5.18
N VAL A 196 8.56 6.81 5.89
CA VAL A 196 9.68 6.35 6.72
C VAL A 196 10.01 4.94 6.29
N GLU A 197 11.28 4.62 6.09
CA GLU A 197 11.71 3.28 5.70
C GLU A 197 11.21 2.23 6.69
N LYS A 198 10.73 1.09 6.17
CA LYS A 198 10.03 0.01 6.89
C LYS A 198 8.66 0.36 7.46
N SER A 199 8.21 1.62 7.41
CA SER A 199 6.82 1.89 7.78
C SER A 199 5.85 1.27 6.78
N ILE A 200 4.71 0.80 7.28
CA ILE A 200 3.61 0.27 6.50
C ILE A 200 2.30 0.90 6.95
N PHE A 201 1.49 1.31 5.99
CA PHE A 201 0.15 1.84 6.22
C PHE A 201 -0.89 0.88 5.68
N PHE A 202 -1.94 0.62 6.48
CA PHE A 202 -3.15 -0.08 6.04
C PHE A 202 -4.32 0.89 6.11
N PHE A 203 -5.15 0.89 5.07
CA PHE A 203 -6.30 1.78 4.94
C PHE A 203 -7.39 1.15 4.06
N PRO A 204 -8.65 1.64 4.10
CA PRO A 204 -9.68 1.15 3.21
C PRO A 204 -9.27 1.33 1.75
N ALA A 205 -9.37 0.30 0.92
CA ALA A 205 -8.97 0.36 -0.48
C ALA A 205 -9.70 1.45 -1.27
N ALA A 206 -10.96 1.73 -0.91
CA ALA A 206 -11.77 2.79 -1.51
C ALA A 206 -11.41 4.21 -1.03
N LEU A 207 -10.51 4.35 -0.03
CA LEU A 207 -10.08 5.67 0.45
C LEU A 207 -9.17 6.33 -0.58
N SER A 208 -9.61 7.48 -1.09
CA SER A 208 -8.83 8.25 -2.08
C SER A 208 -7.49 8.69 -1.48
N HIS A 209 -6.42 8.50 -2.23
CA HIS A 209 -5.08 8.88 -1.82
C HIS A 209 -4.21 9.25 -3.02
N MET A 210 -3.16 10.01 -2.76
CA MET A 210 -2.20 10.46 -3.74
C MET A 210 -0.78 10.49 -3.16
N VAL A 211 0.21 10.51 -4.02
CA VAL A 211 1.62 10.69 -3.62
C VAL A 211 2.20 11.88 -4.34
N TYR A 212 2.71 12.81 -3.56
CA TYR A 212 3.32 14.03 -4.08
C TYR A 212 4.67 13.76 -4.72
N PRO A 213 5.02 14.47 -5.80
CA PRO A 213 6.37 14.42 -6.36
C PRO A 213 7.39 15.02 -5.39
N PHE A 214 8.66 14.70 -5.63
CA PHE A 214 9.82 15.38 -5.05
C PHE A 214 10.77 15.79 -6.17
N LYS A 215 11.68 16.73 -5.89
CA LYS A 215 12.63 17.26 -6.88
C LYS A 215 14.08 16.77 -6.64
N ALA A 216 14.35 16.27 -5.44
CA ALA A 216 15.66 15.71 -5.13
C ALA A 216 16.05 14.66 -6.19
N ASP A 217 17.28 14.70 -6.67
CA ASP A 217 17.82 13.72 -7.63
C ASP A 217 18.13 12.40 -6.91
N THR A 218 17.08 11.69 -6.63
CA THR A 218 17.11 10.42 -5.88
C THR A 218 15.90 9.55 -6.24
N GLU A 219 15.79 8.37 -5.60
CA GLU A 219 14.74 7.39 -5.87
C GLU A 219 14.16 6.81 -4.57
N ARG A 220 12.84 6.87 -4.43
CA ARG A 220 12.10 6.20 -3.36
C ARG A 220 11.52 4.89 -3.86
N VAL A 221 11.66 3.82 -3.07
CA VAL A 221 11.10 2.51 -3.39
C VAL A 221 9.99 2.17 -2.38
N SER A 222 8.82 1.80 -2.89
CA SER A 222 7.69 1.36 -2.08
C SER A 222 7.03 0.12 -2.67
N MET A 223 6.44 -0.72 -1.82
CA MET A 223 5.64 -1.88 -2.22
C MET A 223 4.21 -1.68 -1.79
N SER A 224 3.27 -2.13 -2.60
CA SER A 224 1.85 -2.11 -2.29
C SER A 224 1.17 -3.44 -2.61
N VAL A 225 0.07 -3.70 -1.89
CA VAL A 225 -0.81 -4.85 -2.14
C VAL A 225 -2.21 -4.56 -1.60
N ASN A 226 -3.21 -5.18 -2.20
CA ASN A 226 -4.59 -5.12 -1.76
C ASN A 226 -5.01 -6.41 -1.08
N PHE A 227 -6.05 -6.32 -0.25
CA PHE A 227 -6.67 -7.46 0.43
C PHE A 227 -8.18 -7.43 0.20
N ASP A 228 -8.74 -8.62 0.18
CA ASP A 228 -10.19 -8.80 0.13
C ASP A 228 -10.61 -9.90 1.12
N ASP A 229 -11.89 -10.16 1.27
CA ASP A 229 -12.27 -11.33 2.01
C ASP A 229 -12.58 -12.51 1.05
N ARG A 230 -12.36 -13.70 1.55
CA ARG A 230 -12.50 -14.94 0.78
C ARG A 230 -13.92 -15.13 0.23
N ILE A 231 -14.93 -14.69 0.97
CA ILE A 231 -16.35 -14.88 0.60
C ILE A 231 -16.70 -14.01 -0.60
N ASP A 232 -16.32 -12.74 -0.56
CA ASP A 232 -16.64 -11.81 -1.65
C ASP A 232 -15.92 -12.20 -2.94
N LEU A 233 -14.67 -12.67 -2.82
CA LEU A 233 -13.92 -13.15 -4.00
C LEU A 233 -14.55 -14.41 -4.59
N GLU A 234 -14.96 -15.38 -3.78
CA GLU A 234 -15.64 -16.59 -4.26
C GLU A 234 -16.98 -16.27 -4.91
N GLN A 235 -17.71 -15.29 -4.40
CA GLN A 235 -18.98 -14.83 -5.00
C GLN A 235 -18.75 -14.13 -6.34
N ALA A 236 -17.73 -13.28 -6.44
CA ALA A 236 -17.37 -12.62 -7.69
C ALA A 236 -16.97 -13.64 -8.76
N LEU A 237 -16.14 -14.61 -8.42
CA LEU A 237 -15.74 -15.67 -9.36
C LEU A 237 -16.91 -16.55 -9.82
N LYS A 238 -17.89 -16.82 -8.95
CA LYS A 238 -19.12 -17.54 -9.33
C LYS A 238 -19.98 -16.73 -10.32
N GLN A 239 -20.11 -15.42 -10.08
CA GLN A 239 -20.89 -14.54 -10.98
C GLN A 239 -20.26 -14.41 -12.36
N ASP A 240 -18.93 -14.29 -12.44
CA ASP A 240 -18.21 -14.26 -13.72
C ASP A 240 -18.32 -15.59 -14.48
N GLY A 241 -18.25 -16.70 -13.76
CA GLY A 241 -18.46 -18.04 -14.34
C GLY A 241 -19.89 -18.24 -14.90
N GLU A 242 -20.90 -17.62 -14.27
CA GLU A 242 -22.28 -17.64 -14.76
C GLU A 242 -22.52 -16.71 -15.96
N ARG A 243 -21.87 -15.53 -15.99
CA ARG A 243 -21.90 -14.62 -17.15
C ARG A 243 -21.26 -15.26 -18.38
N GLY A 244 -20.10 -15.86 -18.24
CA GLY A 244 -19.42 -16.55 -19.35
C GLY A 244 -20.17 -17.76 -19.91
N LYS A 245 -21.14 -18.33 -19.16
CA LYS A 245 -22.04 -19.37 -19.65
C LYS A 245 -23.26 -18.80 -20.40
N LYS A 246 -23.72 -17.59 -20.04
CA LYS A 246 -24.86 -16.93 -20.71
C LYS A 246 -24.48 -16.30 -22.06
N GLU A 247 -23.20 -15.94 -22.24
CA GLU A 247 -22.71 -15.40 -23.52
C GLU A 247 -22.36 -16.48 -24.56
N LYS A 248 -22.42 -17.77 -24.17
CA LYS A 248 -22.18 -18.90 -25.08
C LYS A 248 -23.43 -19.69 -25.49
N LEU A 249 -24.61 -19.19 -25.12
CA LEU A 249 -25.94 -19.67 -25.54
C LEU A 249 -26.64 -18.65 -26.45
#